data_de6e8c692d16f30ce3472055b9266c8d
#
_entry.id   de6e8c692d16f30ce3472055b9266c8d
#
_cell.length_a   1.000
_cell.length_b   1.000
_cell.length_c   1.000
_cell.angle_alpha   90.00
_cell.angle_beta   90.00
_cell.angle_gamma   90.00
#
_symmetry.space_group_name_H-M   'P 1'
#
loop_
_entity.id
_entity.type
_entity.pdbx_description
1 polymer ?
#
loop_
_entity_poly.entity_id
_entity_poly.type
_entity_poly.pdbx_seq_one_letter_code
_entity_poly.pdbx_strand_id
1 'polypeptide(L)'
;LAPYVRKDNLSYDQVKQSIQELVYNLNVPSRWGSQTPFTNFTFDWVCPEDLRNQHPYIGGHIAGHDENYMPIIEGQEEMPFTYGDCQKEMDMINRAYIEVMMAGDVLERPFTFPIPTYNMTPDFPWDDEKSQLLFEMTAKYGMPYFQNFINSVLKPGQIRSMCCRLQLDLRELLAKGNGLFGSAEQTGSIGVVTFNCARLGYMFKGNEQALFARVDELMNIARTSLEIKRKVIQRLIDNGLYPYTKRYLGTLRNHFSTIGVNGINEMIRNFTNDEHSVADEWGKAFAEKFLDYIRGCLVKIQEETGHMYNLEATPAESATYRFA
;
A
#
# COMPACT_ATOMS: atom_id res chain seq x y z
N LEU A 1 6.37 -9.18 13.35
CA LEU A 1 7.67 -9.86 13.41
C LEU A 1 8.32 -9.68 14.78
N ALA A 2 8.33 -8.48 15.38
CA ALA A 2 8.98 -8.20 16.67
C ALA A 2 8.62 -9.19 17.80
N PRO A 3 7.35 -9.61 17.97
CA PRO A 3 7.01 -10.62 18.97
C PRO A 3 7.73 -11.96 18.80
N TYR A 4 7.99 -12.38 17.56
CA TYR A 4 8.76 -13.62 17.31
C TYR A 4 10.23 -13.46 17.69
N VAL A 5 10.83 -12.30 17.34
CA VAL A 5 12.21 -11.99 17.72
C VAL A 5 12.37 -12.03 19.24
N ARG A 6 11.39 -11.48 19.98
CA ARG A 6 11.37 -11.49 21.44
C ARG A 6 11.18 -12.92 22.00
N LYS A 7 10.18 -13.64 21.51
CA LYS A 7 9.87 -15.00 21.96
C LYS A 7 11.05 -15.95 21.79
N ASP A 8 11.66 -15.91 20.61
CA ASP A 8 12.77 -16.79 20.25
C ASP A 8 14.12 -16.25 20.74
N ASN A 9 14.12 -15.11 21.45
CA ASN A 9 15.31 -14.41 21.97
C ASN A 9 16.43 -14.26 20.93
N LEU A 10 16.07 -13.85 19.72
CA LEU A 10 17.00 -13.76 18.61
C LEU A 10 18.00 -12.60 18.82
N SER A 11 19.27 -12.87 18.55
CA SER A 11 20.30 -11.84 18.49
C SER A 11 20.13 -10.92 17.28
N TYR A 12 20.75 -9.73 17.32
CA TYR A 12 20.73 -8.82 16.20
C TYR A 12 21.24 -9.44 14.89
N ASP A 13 22.33 -10.22 14.97
CA ASP A 13 22.93 -10.87 13.81
C ASP A 13 21.99 -11.91 13.19
N GLN A 14 21.27 -12.66 14.02
CA GLN A 14 20.25 -13.60 13.54
C GLN A 14 19.08 -12.89 12.86
N VAL A 15 18.61 -11.77 13.43
CA VAL A 15 17.57 -10.93 12.81
C VAL A 15 18.06 -10.38 11.49
N LYS A 16 19.27 -9.82 11.45
CA LYS A 16 19.87 -9.26 10.22
C LYS A 16 20.04 -10.30 9.13
N GLN A 17 20.52 -11.50 9.49
CA GLN A 17 20.64 -12.63 8.54
C GLN A 17 19.28 -13.04 7.99
N SER A 18 18.26 -13.17 8.83
CA SER A 18 16.90 -13.52 8.38
C SER A 18 16.28 -12.45 7.46
N ILE A 19 16.52 -11.18 7.75
CA ILE A 19 16.09 -10.06 6.88
C ILE A 19 16.84 -10.10 5.55
N GLN A 20 18.14 -10.39 5.55
CA GLN A 20 18.93 -10.52 4.31
C GLN A 20 18.41 -11.66 3.43
N GLU A 21 18.14 -12.80 4.01
CA GLU A 21 17.55 -13.95 3.29
C GLU A 21 16.18 -13.62 2.70
N LEU A 22 15.33 -12.94 3.48
CA LEU A 22 14.03 -12.50 3.04
C LEU A 22 14.14 -11.54 1.84
N VAL A 23 14.97 -10.49 1.96
CA VAL A 23 15.19 -9.50 0.89
C VAL A 23 15.75 -10.17 -0.37
N TYR A 24 16.75 -11.05 -0.21
CA TYR A 24 17.32 -11.80 -1.33
C TYR A 24 16.25 -12.62 -2.05
N ASN A 25 15.47 -13.43 -1.31
CA ASN A 25 14.43 -14.27 -1.90
C ASN A 25 13.32 -13.48 -2.60
N LEU A 26 12.99 -12.28 -2.11
CA LEU A 26 12.02 -11.39 -2.74
C LEU A 26 12.53 -10.74 -4.05
N ASN A 27 13.85 -10.77 -4.28
CA ASN A 27 14.45 -10.25 -5.52
C ASN A 27 14.84 -11.34 -6.53
N VAL A 28 14.66 -12.62 -6.17
CA VAL A 28 14.86 -13.73 -7.11
C VAL A 28 13.61 -13.93 -7.95
N PRO A 29 13.72 -14.00 -9.29
CA PRO A 29 12.60 -14.29 -10.16
C PRO A 29 11.94 -15.63 -9.79
N SER A 30 10.67 -15.61 -9.43
CA SER A 30 9.93 -16.76 -8.92
C SER A 30 8.95 -17.36 -9.92
N ARG A 31 8.56 -16.61 -10.93
CA ARG A 31 7.56 -17.01 -11.91
C ARG A 31 8.13 -16.99 -13.31
N TRP A 32 8.28 -18.17 -13.93
CA TRP A 32 8.79 -18.32 -15.30
C TRP A 32 10.17 -17.67 -15.52
N GLY A 33 10.93 -17.42 -14.44
CA GLY A 33 12.23 -16.76 -14.50
C GLY A 33 12.20 -15.29 -14.91
N SER A 34 11.02 -14.66 -14.97
CA SER A 34 10.88 -13.29 -15.51
C SER A 34 10.36 -12.26 -14.51
N GLN A 35 9.71 -12.68 -13.42
CA GLN A 35 9.12 -11.75 -12.45
C GLN A 35 9.44 -12.15 -11.02
N THR A 36 9.79 -11.15 -10.22
CA THR A 36 9.88 -11.25 -8.77
C THR A 36 8.51 -11.03 -8.14
N PRO A 37 8.26 -11.53 -6.91
CA PRO A 37 7.04 -11.18 -6.18
C PRO A 37 7.01 -9.68 -5.89
N PHE A 38 6.00 -9.00 -6.41
CA PHE A 38 5.82 -7.56 -6.16
C PHE A 38 5.36 -7.37 -4.72
N THR A 39 6.28 -7.00 -3.84
CA THR A 39 6.09 -6.97 -2.40
C THR A 39 6.27 -5.58 -1.85
N ASN A 40 5.34 -5.14 -1.01
CA ASN A 40 5.45 -3.91 -0.22
C ASN A 40 5.41 -4.26 1.26
N PHE A 41 6.30 -3.64 2.04
CA PHE A 41 6.28 -3.70 3.50
C PHE A 41 5.94 -2.34 4.07
N THR A 42 5.00 -2.33 5.00
CA THR A 42 4.72 -1.15 5.82
C THR A 42 5.36 -1.33 7.18
N PHE A 43 6.17 -0.36 7.55
CA PHE A 43 6.90 -0.33 8.81
C PHE A 43 6.36 0.77 9.73
N ASP A 44 6.28 0.43 10.99
CA ASP A 44 6.07 1.38 12.07
C ASP A 44 7.39 1.58 12.82
N TRP A 45 7.72 2.82 13.16
CA TRP A 45 8.90 3.15 13.96
C TRP A 45 8.61 3.01 15.44
N VAL A 46 7.42 3.40 15.85
CA VAL A 46 6.89 3.25 17.20
C VAL A 46 5.69 2.31 17.14
N CYS A 47 5.52 1.48 18.17
CA CYS A 47 4.38 0.56 18.22
C CYS A 47 3.06 1.31 18.13
N PRO A 48 2.19 1.01 17.14
CA PRO A 48 0.90 1.67 16.98
C PRO A 48 0.04 1.61 18.23
N GLU A 49 -0.69 2.70 18.51
CA GLU A 49 -1.51 2.85 19.72
C GLU A 49 -2.57 1.75 19.86
N ASP A 50 -3.16 1.36 18.75
CA ASP A 50 -4.19 0.31 18.69
C ASP A 50 -3.66 -1.10 18.98
N LEU A 51 -2.38 -1.34 18.79
CA LEU A 51 -1.73 -2.64 19.08
C LEU A 51 -0.99 -2.63 20.43
N ARG A 52 -0.57 -1.48 20.92
CA ARG A 52 0.37 -1.33 22.06
C ARG A 52 0.02 -2.19 23.27
N ASN A 53 -1.24 -2.26 23.63
CA ASN A 53 -1.73 -2.98 24.79
C ASN A 53 -2.29 -4.39 24.46
N GLN A 54 -2.18 -4.83 23.22
CA GLN A 54 -2.65 -6.15 22.82
C GLN A 54 -1.54 -7.19 23.00
N HIS A 55 -1.93 -8.40 23.40
CA HIS A 55 -1.02 -9.54 23.46
C HIS A 55 -0.88 -10.16 22.07
N PRO A 56 0.37 -10.46 21.63
CA PRO A 56 0.58 -11.10 20.34
C PRO A 56 0.05 -12.55 20.32
N TYR A 57 -0.42 -12.95 19.14
CA TYR A 57 -0.83 -14.34 18.90
C TYR A 57 0.29 -15.05 18.15
N ILE A 58 0.92 -16.05 18.77
CA ILE A 58 2.10 -16.74 18.26
C ILE A 58 1.90 -18.25 18.33
N GLY A 59 2.04 -18.92 17.19
CA GLY A 59 1.96 -20.39 17.14
C GLY A 59 0.61 -20.98 17.55
N GLY A 60 -0.48 -20.20 17.42
CA GLY A 60 -1.82 -20.64 17.81
C GLY A 60 -2.23 -20.27 19.23
N HIS A 61 -1.37 -19.56 19.99
CA HIS A 61 -1.62 -19.17 21.39
C HIS A 61 -1.35 -17.69 21.60
N ILE A 62 -2.03 -17.10 22.59
CA ILE A 62 -1.70 -15.75 23.06
C ILE A 62 -0.36 -15.82 23.81
N ALA A 63 0.60 -14.98 23.45
CA ALA A 63 1.91 -14.97 24.08
C ALA A 63 1.82 -14.78 25.61
N GLY A 64 2.49 -15.68 26.34
CA GLY A 64 2.46 -15.70 27.81
C GLY A 64 1.13 -16.17 28.43
N HIS A 65 0.31 -16.88 27.67
CA HIS A 65 -0.92 -17.51 28.16
C HIS A 65 -0.92 -19.00 27.87
N ASP A 66 -1.53 -19.78 28.77
CA ASP A 66 -1.70 -21.23 28.61
C ASP A 66 -2.82 -21.59 27.58
N GLU A 67 -3.05 -22.87 27.40
CA GLU A 67 -4.07 -23.40 26.48
C GLU A 67 -5.53 -22.97 26.87
N ASN A 68 -5.73 -22.55 28.12
CA ASN A 68 -7.00 -22.06 28.65
C ASN A 68 -7.09 -20.53 28.65
N TYR A 69 -6.18 -19.85 27.97
CA TYR A 69 -6.07 -18.37 27.93
C TYR A 69 -5.80 -17.72 29.29
N MET A 70 -5.21 -18.47 30.24
CA MET A 70 -4.81 -17.92 31.53
C MET A 70 -3.36 -17.43 31.48
N PRO A 71 -3.04 -16.26 32.07
CA PRO A 71 -1.68 -15.75 32.13
C PRO A 71 -0.73 -16.74 32.83
N ILE A 72 0.43 -16.99 32.22
CA ILE A 72 1.50 -17.78 32.80
C ILE A 72 2.16 -16.96 33.94
N ILE A 73 2.25 -17.56 35.13
CA ILE A 73 2.75 -16.88 36.34
C ILE A 73 4.27 -16.91 36.39
N GLU A 74 4.86 -15.93 37.10
CA GLU A 74 6.30 -15.77 37.28
C GLU A 74 6.99 -17.08 37.69
N GLY A 75 8.06 -17.46 36.97
CA GLY A 75 8.77 -18.73 37.17
C GLY A 75 8.45 -19.82 36.13
N GLN A 76 7.51 -19.60 35.23
CA GLN A 76 7.26 -20.44 34.06
C GLN A 76 8.00 -19.86 32.82
N GLU A 77 8.21 -20.67 31.81
CA GLU A 77 9.12 -20.36 30.68
C GLU A 77 8.72 -19.12 29.85
N GLU A 78 7.51 -18.65 29.93
CA GLU A 78 7.03 -17.52 29.11
C GLU A 78 6.10 -16.58 29.91
N MET A 79 6.53 -15.33 30.12
CA MET A 79 5.70 -14.31 30.76
C MET A 79 4.81 -13.58 29.73
N PRO A 80 3.61 -13.12 30.11
CA PRO A 80 2.77 -12.32 29.24
C PRO A 80 3.49 -11.05 28.81
N PHE A 81 3.38 -10.70 27.54
CA PHE A 81 3.88 -9.44 26.99
C PHE A 81 2.93 -8.91 25.92
N THR A 82 3.01 -7.61 25.67
CA THR A 82 2.21 -6.91 24.67
C THR A 82 3.05 -6.55 23.45
N TYR A 83 2.41 -6.10 22.37
CA TYR A 83 3.15 -5.55 21.22
C TYR A 83 4.00 -4.34 21.62
N GLY A 84 3.52 -3.52 22.58
CA GLY A 84 4.28 -2.36 23.09
C GLY A 84 5.59 -2.72 23.76
N ASP A 85 5.66 -3.91 24.38
CA ASP A 85 6.89 -4.41 25.02
C ASP A 85 7.95 -4.87 24.02
N CYS A 86 7.64 -4.90 22.72
CA CYS A 86 8.53 -5.35 21.65
C CYS A 86 9.25 -4.20 20.93
N GLN A 87 9.34 -2.99 21.52
CA GLN A 87 9.98 -1.84 20.84
C GLN A 87 11.44 -2.11 20.50
N LYS A 88 12.19 -2.76 21.40
CA LYS A 88 13.59 -3.14 21.16
C LYS A 88 13.73 -4.03 19.92
N GLU A 89 12.86 -5.01 19.78
CA GLU A 89 12.86 -5.94 18.66
C GLU A 89 12.36 -5.28 17.37
N MET A 90 11.46 -4.29 17.45
CA MET A 90 11.10 -3.43 16.32
C MET A 90 12.31 -2.61 15.84
N ASP A 91 13.07 -2.03 16.76
CA ASP A 91 14.30 -1.28 16.45
C ASP A 91 15.32 -2.19 15.73
N MET A 92 15.49 -3.43 16.23
CA MET A 92 16.39 -4.41 15.60
C MET A 92 15.98 -4.73 14.16
N ILE A 93 14.68 -4.94 13.91
CA ILE A 93 14.15 -5.23 12.57
C ILE A 93 14.32 -4.02 11.65
N ASN A 94 13.93 -2.83 12.10
CA ASN A 94 14.04 -1.60 11.31
C ASN A 94 15.50 -1.34 10.92
N ARG A 95 16.43 -1.41 11.89
CA ARG A 95 17.86 -1.24 11.64
C ARG A 95 18.40 -2.29 10.68
N ALA A 96 18.12 -3.58 10.92
CA ALA A 96 18.59 -4.66 10.07
C ALA A 96 18.10 -4.51 8.63
N TYR A 97 16.82 -4.14 8.45
CA TYR A 97 16.24 -3.90 7.13
C TYR A 97 16.96 -2.76 6.40
N ILE A 98 17.14 -1.62 7.05
CA ILE A 98 17.80 -0.46 6.45
C ILE A 98 19.25 -0.80 6.08
N GLU A 99 20.00 -1.44 6.97
CA GLU A 99 21.39 -1.83 6.72
C GLU A 99 21.51 -2.81 5.53
N VAL A 100 20.61 -3.79 5.42
CA VAL A 100 20.59 -4.74 4.29
C VAL A 100 20.26 -4.01 2.98
N MET A 101 19.27 -3.12 2.98
CA MET A 101 18.89 -2.36 1.78
C MET A 101 20.00 -1.38 1.36
N MET A 102 20.71 -0.78 2.31
CA MET A 102 21.83 0.12 2.03
C MET A 102 23.08 -0.60 1.51
N ALA A 103 23.32 -1.81 1.97
CA ALA A 103 24.43 -2.64 1.49
C ALA A 103 24.23 -3.10 0.03
N GLY A 104 22.98 -3.38 -0.35
CA GLY A 104 22.68 -3.90 -1.67
C GLY A 104 23.11 -5.36 -1.86
N ASP A 105 23.16 -5.80 -3.13
CA ASP A 105 23.61 -7.13 -3.49
C ASP A 105 25.15 -7.23 -3.49
N VAL A 106 25.69 -8.37 -3.88
CA VAL A 106 27.15 -8.61 -3.96
C VAL A 106 27.89 -7.65 -4.91
N LEU A 107 27.17 -6.97 -5.79
CA LEU A 107 27.68 -5.95 -6.70
C LEU A 107 27.32 -4.53 -6.24
N GLU A 108 26.90 -4.38 -4.98
CA GLU A 108 26.48 -3.11 -4.38
C GLU A 108 25.28 -2.45 -5.09
N ARG A 109 24.47 -3.23 -5.81
CA ARG A 109 23.27 -2.73 -6.47
C ARG A 109 22.10 -2.72 -5.48
N PRO A 110 21.28 -1.67 -5.46
CA PRO A 110 20.13 -1.61 -4.57
C PRO A 110 19.11 -2.70 -4.89
N PHE A 111 18.52 -3.28 -3.87
CA PHE A 111 17.39 -4.20 -4.01
C PHE A 111 16.11 -3.44 -4.43
N THR A 112 15.34 -4.02 -5.34
CA THR A 112 14.06 -3.46 -5.77
C THR A 112 12.95 -3.75 -4.77
N PHE A 113 12.97 -4.94 -4.18
CA PHE A 113 11.96 -5.43 -3.26
C PHE A 113 12.55 -5.85 -1.90
N PRO A 114 11.74 -5.82 -0.85
CA PRO A 114 10.39 -5.25 -0.77
C PRO A 114 10.41 -3.72 -0.86
N ILE A 115 9.36 -3.13 -1.45
CA ILE A 115 9.19 -1.67 -1.46
C ILE A 115 8.84 -1.24 -0.02
N PRO A 116 9.67 -0.41 0.64
CA PRO A 116 9.42 0.00 2.01
C PRO A 116 8.53 1.23 2.10
N THR A 117 7.56 1.19 3.00
CA THR A 117 6.75 2.34 3.39
C THR A 117 6.82 2.52 4.89
N TYR A 118 7.21 3.68 5.37
CA TYR A 118 7.24 4.03 6.80
C TYR A 118 6.09 4.93 7.19
N ASN A 119 5.35 4.53 8.22
CA ASN A 119 4.32 5.35 8.82
C ASN A 119 4.95 6.44 9.70
N MET A 120 4.72 7.70 9.32
CA MET A 120 5.20 8.88 10.06
C MET A 120 4.07 9.36 10.98
N THR A 121 4.22 9.08 12.26
CA THR A 121 3.26 9.42 13.32
C THR A 121 3.77 10.61 14.16
N PRO A 122 2.91 11.31 14.93
CA PRO A 122 3.33 12.44 15.75
C PRO A 122 4.42 12.11 16.78
N ASP A 123 4.52 10.85 17.21
CA ASP A 123 5.51 10.34 18.16
C ASP A 123 6.79 9.81 17.49
N PHE A 124 6.99 10.06 16.18
CA PHE A 124 8.20 9.67 15.47
C PHE A 124 9.43 10.42 16.05
N PRO A 125 10.50 9.71 16.44
CA PRO A 125 11.67 10.30 17.09
C PRO A 125 12.63 10.92 16.08
N TRP A 126 12.36 12.15 15.64
CA TRP A 126 13.10 12.84 14.58
C TRP A 126 14.60 13.03 14.87
N ASP A 127 14.96 13.23 16.13
CA ASP A 127 16.33 13.53 16.57
C ASP A 127 17.09 12.29 17.11
N ASP A 128 16.49 11.08 17.01
CA ASP A 128 17.15 9.84 17.44
C ASP A 128 18.19 9.42 16.38
N GLU A 129 19.38 9.02 16.86
CA GLU A 129 20.46 8.45 16.00
C GLU A 129 19.97 7.32 15.09
N LYS A 130 19.04 6.50 15.59
CA LYS A 130 18.45 5.42 14.79
C LYS A 130 17.64 5.95 13.60
N SER A 131 16.98 7.10 13.75
CA SER A 131 16.22 7.74 12.67
C SER A 131 17.12 8.32 11.60
N GLN A 132 18.35 8.71 11.93
CA GLN A 132 19.33 9.20 10.96
C GLN A 132 19.66 8.15 9.91
N LEU A 133 19.76 6.88 10.29
CA LEU A 133 20.02 5.78 9.35
C LEU A 133 18.91 5.65 8.28
N LEU A 134 17.64 5.91 8.65
CA LEU A 134 16.51 5.94 7.73
C LEU A 134 16.66 7.09 6.72
N PHE A 135 17.07 8.26 7.18
CA PHE A 135 17.28 9.42 6.31
C PHE A 135 18.52 9.28 5.42
N GLU A 136 19.57 8.61 5.89
CA GLU A 136 20.72 8.25 5.06
C GLU A 136 20.32 7.33 3.89
N MET A 137 19.51 6.31 4.15
CA MET A 137 18.95 5.45 3.10
C MET A 137 18.12 6.28 2.11
N THR A 138 17.32 7.20 2.61
CA THR A 138 16.50 8.09 1.78
C THR A 138 17.36 8.97 0.88
N ALA A 139 18.40 9.57 1.43
CA ALA A 139 19.33 10.41 0.68
C ALA A 139 20.09 9.63 -0.39
N LYS A 140 20.49 8.38 -0.09
CA LYS A 140 21.28 7.54 -0.99
C LYS A 140 20.44 6.96 -2.15
N TYR A 141 19.23 6.50 -1.88
CA TYR A 141 18.45 5.70 -2.82
C TYR A 141 17.07 6.25 -3.15
N GLY A 142 16.63 7.33 -2.53
CA GLY A 142 15.25 7.81 -2.66
C GLY A 142 14.21 6.86 -2.05
N MET A 143 14.62 5.98 -1.17
CA MET A 143 13.79 5.04 -0.41
C MET A 143 13.99 5.28 1.09
N PRO A 144 13.02 5.00 1.93
CA PRO A 144 11.68 4.47 1.73
C PRO A 144 10.68 5.53 1.28
N TYR A 145 9.43 5.07 1.14
CA TYR A 145 8.27 5.96 1.04
C TYR A 145 7.74 6.29 2.43
N PHE A 146 7.29 7.53 2.59
CA PHE A 146 6.75 8.00 3.87
C PHE A 146 5.25 8.21 3.77
N GLN A 147 4.50 7.58 4.66
CA GLN A 147 3.06 7.78 4.80
C GLN A 147 2.80 8.68 6.00
N ASN A 148 2.36 9.91 5.73
CA ASN A 148 2.24 10.95 6.75
C ASN A 148 0.89 10.87 7.48
N PHE A 149 0.94 10.57 8.77
CA PHE A 149 -0.19 10.59 9.69
C PHE A 149 -0.14 11.75 10.71
N ILE A 150 0.85 12.64 10.63
CA ILE A 150 1.01 13.75 11.59
C ILE A 150 -0.15 14.73 11.45
N ASN A 151 -0.52 15.08 10.21
CA ASN A 151 -1.61 16.00 9.89
C ASN A 151 -2.80 15.29 9.23
N SER A 152 -2.98 14.00 9.47
CA SER A 152 -4.04 13.20 8.86
C SER A 152 -5.14 12.91 9.87
N VAL A 153 -6.39 12.91 9.40
CA VAL A 153 -7.55 12.41 10.16
C VAL A 153 -7.60 10.87 10.18
N LEU A 154 -6.77 10.21 9.36
CA LEU A 154 -6.67 8.76 9.27
C LEU A 154 -5.56 8.25 10.17
N LYS A 155 -5.75 7.07 10.75
CA LYS A 155 -4.76 6.40 11.61
C LYS A 155 -4.04 5.28 10.85
N PRO A 156 -2.79 4.93 11.22
CA PRO A 156 -2.03 3.85 10.58
C PRO A 156 -2.79 2.53 10.46
N GLY A 157 -3.56 2.15 11.49
CA GLY A 157 -4.39 0.94 11.49
C GLY A 157 -5.54 0.91 10.48
N GLN A 158 -5.92 2.07 9.92
CA GLN A 158 -7.03 2.22 8.98
C GLN A 158 -6.61 2.17 7.51
N ILE A 159 -5.32 2.21 7.24
CA ILE A 159 -4.79 2.30 5.88
C ILE A 159 -3.78 1.20 5.63
N ARG A 160 -3.80 0.64 4.42
CA ARG A 160 -2.74 -0.21 3.89
C ARG A 160 -2.25 0.36 2.57
N SER A 161 -0.95 0.39 2.39
CA SER A 161 -0.33 0.75 1.13
C SER A 161 -0.29 -0.45 0.19
N MET A 162 -0.68 -0.24 -1.06
CA MET A 162 -0.46 -1.21 -2.15
C MET A 162 0.74 -0.80 -3.01
N CYS A 163 1.11 -1.66 -3.93
CA CYS A 163 2.30 -1.58 -4.77
C CYS A 163 2.63 -0.19 -5.32
N CYS A 164 1.65 0.57 -5.78
CA CYS A 164 1.80 1.94 -6.31
C CYS A 164 1.50 3.01 -5.25
N ARG A 165 1.62 2.69 -3.96
CA ARG A 165 1.33 3.57 -2.81
C ARG A 165 -0.13 4.01 -2.74
N LEU A 166 -1.00 3.24 -3.37
CA LEU A 166 -2.42 3.38 -3.23
C LEU A 166 -2.79 3.15 -1.77
N GLN A 167 -3.37 4.15 -1.14
CA GLN A 167 -3.90 4.04 0.20
C GLN A 167 -5.28 3.39 0.13
N LEU A 168 -5.41 2.20 0.72
CA LEU A 168 -6.69 1.54 0.86
C LEU A 168 -7.31 1.97 2.19
N ASP A 169 -8.40 2.73 2.12
CA ASP A 169 -9.22 3.03 3.29
C ASP A 169 -10.00 1.78 3.69
N LEU A 170 -9.63 1.22 4.83
CA LEU A 170 -10.20 -0.03 5.32
C LEU A 170 -11.54 0.14 6.03
N ARG A 171 -11.97 1.37 6.30
CA ARG A 171 -13.21 1.63 7.06
C ARG A 171 -14.43 1.01 6.40
N GLU A 172 -14.54 1.06 5.09
CA GLU A 172 -15.64 0.39 4.36
C GLU A 172 -15.55 -1.13 4.43
N LEU A 173 -14.36 -1.70 4.39
CA LEU A 173 -14.14 -3.13 4.54
C LEU A 173 -14.49 -3.62 5.93
N LEU A 174 -14.07 -2.87 6.95
CA LEU A 174 -14.39 -3.14 8.36
C LEU A 174 -15.88 -3.02 8.63
N ALA A 175 -16.55 -2.00 8.06
CA ALA A 175 -18.00 -1.80 8.20
C ALA A 175 -18.81 -2.94 7.56
N LYS A 176 -18.29 -3.61 6.53
CA LYS A 176 -18.89 -4.78 5.87
C LYS A 176 -18.63 -6.11 6.60
N GLY A 177 -18.01 -6.08 7.79
CA GLY A 177 -17.71 -7.27 8.60
C GLY A 177 -16.62 -8.17 8.00
N ASN A 178 -15.83 -7.66 7.07
CA ASN A 178 -14.73 -8.38 6.44
C ASN A 178 -13.43 -8.14 7.21
N GLY A 179 -13.17 -8.97 8.17
CA GLY A 179 -11.90 -8.98 8.89
C GLY A 179 -12.10 -9.30 10.38
N LEU A 180 -11.65 -10.46 10.80
CA LEU A 180 -11.39 -10.72 12.20
C LEU A 180 -10.22 -9.81 12.61
N PHE A 181 -10.36 -9.01 13.67
CA PHE A 181 -9.30 -8.16 14.23
C PHE A 181 -8.82 -6.98 13.37
N GLY A 182 -9.66 -6.43 12.49
CA GLY A 182 -9.30 -5.20 11.74
C GLY A 182 -8.22 -5.37 10.67
N SER A 183 -7.86 -6.61 10.33
CA SER A 183 -7.00 -6.89 9.19
C SER A 183 -7.84 -6.87 7.92
N ALA A 184 -7.44 -6.08 6.92
CA ALA A 184 -8.06 -6.08 5.60
C ALA A 184 -7.55 -7.26 4.77
N GLU A 185 -7.70 -8.45 5.30
CA GLU A 185 -7.29 -9.68 4.64
C GLU A 185 -8.06 -9.88 3.34
N GLN A 186 -7.43 -10.56 2.39
CA GLN A 186 -8.03 -10.90 1.10
C GLN A 186 -8.35 -9.69 0.21
N THR A 187 -7.75 -8.53 0.45
CA THR A 187 -7.83 -7.39 -0.46
C THR A 187 -6.81 -7.48 -1.59
N GLY A 188 -7.12 -6.86 -2.71
CA GLY A 188 -6.26 -6.82 -3.87
C GLY A 188 -6.80 -5.88 -4.94
N SER A 189 -6.24 -5.96 -6.14
CA SER A 189 -6.67 -5.19 -7.31
C SER A 189 -7.01 -6.10 -8.47
N ILE A 190 -8.14 -5.82 -9.12
CA ILE A 190 -8.53 -6.45 -10.39
C ILE A 190 -7.68 -5.91 -11.54
N GLY A 191 -7.40 -4.62 -11.49
CA GLY A 191 -6.63 -3.90 -12.48
C GLY A 191 -6.90 -2.42 -12.46
N VAL A 192 -6.09 -1.69 -13.22
CA VAL A 192 -6.15 -0.23 -13.35
C VAL A 192 -6.45 0.15 -14.79
N VAL A 193 -7.34 1.12 -14.99
CA VAL A 193 -7.53 1.83 -16.26
C VAL A 193 -7.17 3.28 -16.04
N THR A 194 -6.11 3.74 -16.68
CA THR A 194 -5.57 5.10 -16.48
C THR A 194 -5.97 6.04 -17.60
N PHE A 195 -6.48 7.21 -17.25
CA PHE A 195 -6.83 8.26 -18.19
C PHE A 195 -5.62 9.12 -18.54
N ASN A 196 -5.42 9.36 -19.82
CA ASN A 196 -4.48 10.35 -20.32
C ASN A 196 -5.11 11.75 -20.22
N CYS A 197 -4.92 12.39 -19.07
CA CYS A 197 -5.50 13.71 -18.80
C CYS A 197 -4.87 14.79 -19.67
N ALA A 198 -3.58 14.70 -19.97
CA ALA A 198 -2.89 15.63 -20.87
C ALA A 198 -3.61 15.71 -22.24
N ARG A 199 -3.96 14.55 -22.81
CA ARG A 199 -4.71 14.49 -24.07
C ARG A 199 -6.12 15.07 -23.94
N LEU A 200 -6.80 14.83 -22.80
CA LEU A 200 -8.12 15.43 -22.56
C LEU A 200 -8.07 16.95 -22.59
N GLY A 201 -7.11 17.55 -21.88
CA GLY A 201 -6.92 19.01 -21.92
C GLY A 201 -6.65 19.54 -23.32
N TYR A 202 -5.81 18.83 -24.08
CA TYR A 202 -5.49 19.21 -25.46
C TYR A 202 -6.71 19.15 -26.41
N MET A 203 -7.50 18.10 -26.31
CA MET A 203 -8.65 17.89 -27.21
C MET A 203 -9.83 18.83 -26.93
N PHE A 204 -9.99 19.26 -25.69
CA PHE A 204 -11.17 20.03 -25.24
C PHE A 204 -10.79 21.40 -24.70
N LYS A 205 -9.79 22.07 -25.31
CA LYS A 205 -9.31 23.40 -24.93
C LYS A 205 -10.47 24.38 -24.68
N GLY A 206 -10.55 24.95 -23.47
CA GLY A 206 -11.55 25.94 -23.09
C GLY A 206 -12.99 25.44 -23.03
N ASN A 207 -13.26 24.17 -23.38
CA ASN A 207 -14.61 23.61 -23.39
C ASN A 207 -14.81 22.57 -22.28
N GLU A 208 -15.11 23.08 -21.09
CA GLU A 208 -15.29 22.25 -19.89
C GLU A 208 -16.43 21.25 -20.03
N GLN A 209 -17.56 21.64 -20.61
CA GLN A 209 -18.71 20.74 -20.80
C GLN A 209 -18.34 19.51 -21.64
N ALA A 210 -17.64 19.73 -22.76
CA ALA A 210 -17.20 18.65 -23.64
C ALA A 210 -16.13 17.76 -22.97
N LEU A 211 -15.23 18.35 -22.16
CA LEU A 211 -14.24 17.61 -21.39
C LEU A 211 -14.92 16.64 -20.43
N PHE A 212 -15.85 17.11 -19.60
CA PHE A 212 -16.54 16.23 -18.64
C PHE A 212 -17.44 15.21 -19.32
N ALA A 213 -18.11 15.55 -20.43
CA ALA A 213 -18.86 14.59 -21.22
C ALA A 213 -17.95 13.46 -21.74
N ARG A 214 -16.73 13.76 -22.16
CA ARG A 214 -15.75 12.76 -22.55
C ARG A 214 -15.26 11.92 -21.37
N VAL A 215 -15.13 12.51 -20.19
CA VAL A 215 -14.81 11.77 -18.96
C VAL A 215 -15.90 10.74 -18.66
N ASP A 216 -17.18 11.08 -18.80
CA ASP A 216 -18.28 10.13 -18.60
C ASP A 216 -18.20 8.93 -19.58
N GLU A 217 -17.90 9.19 -20.84
CA GLU A 217 -17.69 8.11 -21.82
C GLU A 217 -16.54 7.20 -21.42
N LEU A 218 -15.41 7.78 -21.01
CA LEU A 218 -14.23 7.01 -20.56
C LEU A 218 -14.51 6.23 -19.27
N MET A 219 -15.25 6.80 -18.32
CA MET A 219 -15.68 6.11 -17.10
C MET A 219 -16.55 4.88 -17.44
N ASN A 220 -17.47 5.00 -18.38
CA ASN A 220 -18.30 3.87 -18.82
C ASN A 220 -17.48 2.77 -19.51
N ILE A 221 -16.51 3.13 -20.35
CA ILE A 221 -15.60 2.17 -21.00
C ILE A 221 -14.74 1.47 -19.94
N ALA A 222 -14.15 2.22 -19.01
CA ALA A 222 -13.31 1.70 -17.96
C ALA A 222 -14.09 0.76 -17.02
N ARG A 223 -15.28 1.18 -16.57
CA ARG A 223 -16.21 0.33 -15.81
C ARG A 223 -16.48 -0.99 -16.53
N THR A 224 -16.92 -0.92 -17.78
CA THR A 224 -17.25 -2.11 -18.58
C THR A 224 -16.05 -3.05 -18.70
N SER A 225 -14.87 -2.51 -18.99
CA SER A 225 -13.63 -3.27 -19.10
C SER A 225 -13.28 -3.98 -17.79
N LEU A 226 -13.33 -3.27 -16.67
CA LEU A 226 -12.97 -3.81 -15.34
C LEU A 226 -14.00 -4.85 -14.85
N GLU A 227 -15.30 -4.65 -15.12
CA GLU A 227 -16.33 -5.63 -14.80
C GLU A 227 -16.21 -6.92 -15.64
N ILE A 228 -15.89 -6.81 -16.93
CA ILE A 228 -15.60 -7.97 -17.79
C ILE A 228 -14.37 -8.71 -17.24
N LYS A 229 -13.30 -7.98 -16.90
CA LYS A 229 -12.07 -8.56 -16.34
C LYS A 229 -12.35 -9.29 -15.03
N ARG A 230 -13.11 -8.69 -14.10
CA ARG A 230 -13.55 -9.32 -12.85
C ARG A 230 -14.30 -10.63 -13.10
N LYS A 231 -15.27 -10.61 -13.97
CA LYS A 231 -16.05 -11.80 -14.36
C LYS A 231 -15.19 -12.92 -14.93
N VAL A 232 -14.27 -12.58 -15.83
CA VAL A 232 -13.38 -13.56 -16.45
C VAL A 232 -12.44 -14.17 -15.42
N ILE A 233 -11.80 -13.35 -14.60
CA ILE A 233 -10.86 -13.84 -13.56
C ILE A 233 -11.59 -14.72 -12.53
N GLN A 234 -12.78 -14.32 -12.06
CA GLN A 234 -13.55 -15.12 -11.11
C GLN A 234 -13.90 -16.49 -11.71
N ARG A 235 -14.35 -16.54 -12.96
CA ARG A 235 -14.62 -17.81 -13.66
C ARG A 235 -13.36 -18.69 -13.75
N LEU A 236 -12.19 -18.10 -14.00
CA LEU A 236 -10.94 -18.86 -14.06
C LEU A 236 -10.51 -19.38 -12.67
N ILE A 237 -10.76 -18.63 -11.61
CA ILE A 237 -10.56 -19.07 -10.22
C ILE A 237 -11.48 -20.25 -9.91
N ASP A 238 -12.75 -20.14 -10.24
CA ASP A 238 -13.76 -21.18 -9.99
C ASP A 238 -13.40 -22.48 -10.71
N ASN A 239 -12.87 -22.38 -11.93
CA ASN A 239 -12.40 -23.50 -12.75
C ASN A 239 -11.02 -24.04 -12.33
N GLY A 240 -10.40 -23.50 -11.29
CA GLY A 240 -9.13 -23.99 -10.74
C GLY A 240 -7.87 -23.58 -11.50
N LEU A 241 -7.95 -22.64 -12.45
CA LEU A 241 -6.77 -22.12 -13.18
C LEU A 241 -5.87 -21.22 -12.33
N TYR A 242 -6.36 -20.75 -11.20
CA TYR A 242 -5.60 -19.99 -10.21
C TYR A 242 -5.62 -20.71 -8.86
N PRO A 243 -4.92 -21.84 -8.69
CA PRO A 243 -5.03 -22.69 -7.50
C PRO A 243 -4.59 -21.96 -6.21
N TYR A 244 -3.53 -21.17 -6.26
CA TYR A 244 -3.08 -20.40 -5.11
C TYR A 244 -4.04 -19.27 -4.75
N THR A 245 -4.51 -18.51 -5.74
CA THR A 245 -5.51 -17.45 -5.55
C THR A 245 -6.79 -18.03 -4.95
N LYS A 246 -7.26 -19.18 -5.48
CA LYS A 246 -8.42 -19.87 -4.93
C LYS A 246 -8.23 -20.31 -3.49
N ARG A 247 -7.04 -20.83 -3.15
CA ARG A 247 -6.71 -21.32 -1.80
C ARG A 247 -6.63 -20.17 -0.78
N TYR A 248 -5.97 -19.07 -1.14
CA TYR A 248 -5.65 -18.00 -0.17
C TYR A 248 -6.65 -16.85 -0.19
N LEU A 249 -7.26 -16.53 -1.32
CA LEU A 249 -8.20 -15.43 -1.47
C LEU A 249 -9.65 -15.91 -1.61
N GLY A 250 -9.89 -17.08 -2.19
CA GLY A 250 -11.20 -17.67 -2.41
C GLY A 250 -12.06 -16.91 -3.40
N THR A 251 -12.23 -15.60 -3.20
CA THR A 251 -13.10 -14.70 -3.96
C THR A 251 -12.43 -13.36 -4.23
N LEU A 252 -12.90 -12.68 -5.29
CA LEU A 252 -12.48 -11.32 -5.63
C LEU A 252 -13.37 -10.23 -4.99
N ARG A 253 -14.23 -10.59 -4.07
CA ARG A 253 -15.22 -9.67 -3.46
C ARG A 253 -14.56 -8.41 -2.88
N ASN A 254 -13.42 -8.55 -2.21
CA ASN A 254 -12.69 -7.48 -1.55
C ASN A 254 -11.60 -6.86 -2.43
N HIS A 255 -11.64 -7.10 -3.74
CA HIS A 255 -10.66 -6.55 -4.66
C HIS A 255 -11.19 -5.28 -5.32
N PHE A 256 -10.32 -4.28 -5.41
CA PHE A 256 -10.64 -3.00 -6.03
C PHE A 256 -10.50 -3.04 -7.55
N SER A 257 -11.41 -2.36 -8.23
CA SER A 257 -11.28 -1.94 -9.62
C SER A 257 -10.80 -0.49 -9.60
N THR A 258 -9.66 -0.18 -10.20
CA THR A 258 -9.01 1.12 -10.06
C THR A 258 -9.16 1.96 -11.32
N ILE A 259 -9.56 3.22 -11.15
CA ILE A 259 -9.44 4.25 -12.17
C ILE A 259 -8.21 5.08 -11.83
N GLY A 260 -7.29 5.16 -12.77
CA GLY A 260 -6.08 5.96 -12.65
C GLY A 260 -6.17 7.28 -13.42
N VAL A 261 -5.47 8.27 -12.97
CA VAL A 261 -5.29 9.54 -13.68
C VAL A 261 -3.79 9.84 -13.79
N ASN A 262 -3.39 10.40 -14.94
CA ASN A 262 -2.02 10.81 -15.19
C ASN A 262 -2.01 12.09 -16.03
N GLY A 263 -1.15 13.05 -15.68
CA GLY A 263 -1.00 14.29 -16.44
C GLY A 263 -2.08 15.34 -16.17
N ILE A 264 -2.51 15.52 -14.93
CA ILE A 264 -3.51 16.57 -14.57
C ILE A 264 -2.92 17.96 -14.76
N ASN A 265 -1.64 18.19 -14.42
CA ASN A 265 -0.99 19.48 -14.66
C ASN A 265 -0.96 19.80 -16.16
N GLU A 266 -0.57 18.83 -16.98
CA GLU A 266 -0.54 18.95 -18.44
C GLU A 266 -1.96 19.12 -19.02
N MET A 267 -2.96 18.51 -18.39
CA MET A 267 -4.37 18.76 -18.75
C MET A 267 -4.74 20.23 -18.58
N ILE A 268 -4.43 20.81 -17.43
CA ILE A 268 -4.73 22.20 -17.12
C ILE A 268 -4.01 23.14 -18.09
N ARG A 269 -2.72 22.94 -18.26
CA ARG A 269 -1.89 23.73 -19.18
C ARG A 269 -2.41 23.66 -20.62
N ASN A 270 -2.70 22.47 -21.11
CA ASN A 270 -3.25 22.27 -22.44
C ASN A 270 -4.66 22.88 -22.59
N PHE A 271 -5.50 22.74 -21.58
CA PHE A 271 -6.87 23.25 -21.56
C PHE A 271 -6.92 24.78 -21.61
N THR A 272 -5.96 25.44 -20.93
CA THR A 272 -5.88 26.91 -20.80
C THR A 272 -4.84 27.56 -21.72
N ASN A 273 -4.22 26.82 -22.65
CA ASN A 273 -3.09 27.30 -23.47
C ASN A 273 -1.93 27.86 -22.62
N ASP A 274 -1.52 27.13 -21.58
CA ASP A 274 -0.47 27.49 -20.64
C ASP A 274 -0.75 28.74 -19.76
N GLU A 275 -1.98 29.23 -19.70
CA GLU A 275 -2.34 30.33 -18.80
C GLU A 275 -2.35 29.93 -17.33
N HIS A 276 -2.68 28.65 -17.05
CA HIS A 276 -2.77 28.09 -15.69
C HIS A 276 -2.05 26.75 -15.56
N SER A 277 -1.69 26.44 -14.30
CA SER A 277 -1.09 25.16 -13.89
C SER A 277 -1.59 24.76 -12.50
N VAL A 278 -1.27 23.56 -12.02
CA VAL A 278 -1.61 23.16 -10.63
C VAL A 278 -0.95 24.02 -9.55
N ALA A 279 0.03 24.86 -9.93
CA ALA A 279 0.73 25.73 -9.00
C ALA A 279 -0.03 27.04 -8.67
N ASP A 280 -1.03 27.39 -9.46
CA ASP A 280 -1.87 28.57 -9.22
C ASP A 280 -3.28 28.20 -8.69
N GLU A 281 -3.97 29.16 -8.10
CA GLU A 281 -5.25 28.93 -7.44
C GLU A 281 -6.34 28.44 -8.39
N TRP A 282 -6.38 28.95 -9.64
CA TRP A 282 -7.36 28.50 -10.62
C TRP A 282 -7.11 27.04 -11.01
N GLY A 283 -5.85 26.70 -11.33
CA GLY A 283 -5.48 25.35 -11.73
C GLY A 283 -5.68 24.33 -10.61
N LYS A 284 -5.38 24.72 -9.37
CA LYS A 284 -5.66 23.88 -8.19
C LYS A 284 -7.16 23.61 -8.04
N ALA A 285 -8.00 24.66 -8.10
CA ALA A 285 -9.45 24.50 -8.01
C ALA A 285 -10.02 23.65 -9.15
N PHE A 286 -9.48 23.77 -10.36
CA PHE A 286 -9.88 22.95 -11.49
C PHE A 286 -9.48 21.48 -11.31
N ALA A 287 -8.27 21.21 -10.79
CA ALA A 287 -7.83 19.85 -10.47
C ALA A 287 -8.73 19.21 -9.41
N GLU A 288 -9.04 19.90 -8.33
CA GLU A 288 -9.94 19.43 -7.28
C GLU A 288 -11.33 19.11 -7.85
N LYS A 289 -11.90 20.03 -8.64
CA LYS A 289 -13.19 19.81 -9.33
C LYS A 289 -13.18 18.57 -10.21
N PHE A 290 -12.11 18.35 -10.97
CA PHE A 290 -11.96 17.21 -11.86
C PHE A 290 -11.87 15.90 -11.07
N LEU A 291 -11.09 15.86 -10.01
CA LEU A 291 -10.95 14.69 -9.16
C LEU A 291 -12.22 14.36 -8.40
N ASP A 292 -12.91 15.36 -7.87
CA ASP A 292 -14.19 15.18 -7.18
C ASP A 292 -15.29 14.70 -8.11
N TYR A 293 -15.29 15.16 -9.36
CA TYR A 293 -16.20 14.64 -10.38
C TYR A 293 -16.00 13.14 -10.60
N ILE A 294 -14.76 12.70 -10.82
CA ILE A 294 -14.45 11.26 -11.00
C ILE A 294 -14.85 10.47 -9.75
N ARG A 295 -14.55 10.98 -8.54
CA ARG A 295 -14.97 10.34 -7.29
C ARG A 295 -16.49 10.18 -7.20
N GLY A 296 -17.24 11.19 -7.58
CA GLY A 296 -18.70 11.13 -7.67
C GLY A 296 -19.19 10.04 -8.63
N CYS A 297 -18.54 9.89 -9.78
CA CYS A 297 -18.82 8.79 -10.72
C CYS A 297 -18.50 7.41 -10.11
N LEU A 298 -17.38 7.29 -9.40
CA LEU A 298 -17.00 6.02 -8.75
C LEU A 298 -17.99 5.60 -7.67
N VAL A 299 -18.51 6.54 -6.87
CA VAL A 299 -19.56 6.24 -5.87
C VAL A 299 -20.79 5.63 -6.55
N LYS A 300 -21.28 6.25 -7.62
CA LYS A 300 -22.42 5.71 -8.40
C LYS A 300 -22.13 4.32 -8.96
N ILE A 301 -20.94 4.10 -9.51
CA ILE A 301 -20.54 2.80 -10.05
C ILE A 301 -20.49 1.74 -8.93
N GLN A 302 -20.01 2.08 -7.73
CA GLN A 302 -20.01 1.18 -6.58
C GLN A 302 -21.42 0.82 -6.13
N GLU A 303 -22.32 1.79 -6.07
CA GLU A 303 -23.73 1.57 -5.75
C GLU A 303 -24.43 0.65 -6.75
N GLU A 304 -24.18 0.85 -8.06
CA GLU A 304 -24.79 0.06 -9.13
C GLU A 304 -24.23 -1.35 -9.26
N THR A 305 -22.93 -1.53 -9.03
CA THR A 305 -22.25 -2.83 -9.23
C THR A 305 -22.13 -3.66 -7.96
N GLY A 306 -22.15 -3.01 -6.78
CA GLY A 306 -21.83 -3.63 -5.51
C GLY A 306 -20.34 -3.98 -5.35
N HIS A 307 -19.48 -3.57 -6.29
CA HIS A 307 -18.05 -3.82 -6.28
C HIS A 307 -17.27 -2.60 -5.79
N MET A 308 -16.06 -2.83 -5.32
CA MET A 308 -15.20 -1.78 -4.80
C MET A 308 -14.42 -1.11 -5.93
N TYR A 309 -14.46 0.21 -5.93
CA TYR A 309 -13.72 1.06 -6.86
C TYR A 309 -12.91 2.09 -6.11
N ASN A 310 -11.79 2.52 -6.67
CA ASN A 310 -10.98 3.61 -6.14
C ASN A 310 -10.34 4.43 -7.25
N LEU A 311 -9.86 5.62 -6.88
CA LEU A 311 -9.13 6.55 -7.73
C LEU A 311 -7.67 6.55 -7.34
N GLU A 312 -6.78 6.54 -8.33
CA GLU A 312 -5.33 6.52 -8.14
C GLU A 312 -4.65 7.58 -9.02
N ALA A 313 -3.61 8.22 -8.47
CA ALA A 313 -2.64 8.95 -9.27
C ALA A 313 -1.61 7.96 -9.81
N THR A 314 -1.82 7.45 -11.02
CA THR A 314 -0.98 6.40 -11.60
C THR A 314 0.39 6.96 -12.01
N PRO A 315 1.51 6.38 -11.56
CA PRO A 315 2.86 6.82 -11.96
C PRO A 315 3.08 6.71 -13.46
N ALA A 316 2.78 5.55 -14.04
CA ALA A 316 2.80 5.26 -15.48
C ALA A 316 4.08 5.75 -16.19
N GLU A 317 5.26 5.47 -15.63
CA GLU A 317 6.56 6.04 -16.06
C GLU A 317 6.83 5.87 -17.55
N SER A 318 6.61 4.68 -18.09
CA SER A 318 6.83 4.42 -19.53
C SER A 318 5.82 5.14 -20.42
N ALA A 319 4.56 5.30 -19.96
CA ALA A 319 3.57 6.08 -20.67
C ALA A 319 3.90 7.57 -20.61
N THR A 320 4.31 8.06 -19.45
CA THR A 320 4.73 9.47 -19.25
C THR A 320 5.92 9.82 -20.13
N TYR A 321 6.94 8.96 -20.17
CA TYR A 321 8.08 9.13 -21.08
C TYR A 321 7.66 9.19 -22.55
N ARG A 322 6.70 8.34 -22.94
CA ARG A 322 6.17 8.34 -24.32
C ARG A 322 5.37 9.59 -24.67
N PHE A 323 4.76 10.24 -23.67
CA PHE A 323 3.96 11.46 -23.89
C PHE A 323 4.80 12.74 -23.88
N ALA A 324 5.97 12.71 -23.26
CA ALA A 324 6.96 13.79 -23.31
C ALA A 324 7.69 13.85 -24.65
#